data_0950899cad7d4154464432a4059c5868
#
_entry.id   0950899cad7d4154464432a4059c5868
#
_cell.length_a   1.000
_cell.length_b   1.000
_cell.length_c   1.000
_cell.angle_alpha   90.00
_cell.angle_beta   90.00
_cell.angle_gamma   90.00
#
_symmetry.space_group_name_H-M   'P 1'
#
loop_
_entity.id
_entity.type
_entity.pdbx_description
1 polymer ?
#
loop_
_entity_poly.entity_id
_entity_poly.type
_entity_poly.pdbx_seq_one_letter_code
_entity_poly.pdbx_strand_id
1 'polypeptide(L)'
;FITALPASAVMTAQGAPAQQAAAVHSEQVLVQGIADLVLEFADHLELLDYKTDRRKTEEDFLHAYRAQLNLYALAIDKRFAPKKVTYKGIYSLELGKLIEA
;
A
#
# COMPACT_ATOMS: atom_id res chain seq x y z
N PHE A 1 10.99 5.70 -0.14
CA PHE A 1 11.56 4.58 -0.91
C PHE A 1 11.41 4.78 -2.41
N ILE A 2 12.27 4.12 -3.17
CA ILE A 2 12.19 4.04 -4.62
C ILE A 2 12.43 2.57 -4.99
N THR A 3 11.55 2.00 -5.80
CA THR A 3 11.69 0.62 -6.28
C THR A 3 11.04 0.46 -7.65
N ALA A 4 11.53 -0.50 -8.43
CA ALA A 4 10.90 -0.89 -9.68
C ALA A 4 9.99 -2.09 -9.44
N LEU A 5 8.76 -2.02 -9.92
CA LEU A 5 7.78 -3.09 -9.84
C LEU A 5 7.29 -3.43 -11.25
N PRO A 6 6.90 -4.69 -11.49
CA PRO A 6 6.21 -5.01 -12.74
C PRO A 6 4.96 -4.15 -12.90
N ALA A 7 4.72 -3.63 -14.09
CA ALA A 7 3.53 -2.81 -14.35
C ALA A 7 2.24 -3.56 -14.02
N SER A 8 2.20 -4.86 -14.26
CA SER A 8 1.07 -5.71 -13.89
C SER A 8 0.78 -5.68 -12.39
N ALA A 9 1.82 -5.72 -11.54
CA ALA A 9 1.66 -5.65 -10.09
C ALA A 9 1.12 -4.29 -9.66
N VAL A 10 1.62 -3.20 -10.25
CA VAL A 10 1.15 -1.84 -9.96
C VAL A 10 -0.32 -1.69 -10.36
N MET A 11 -0.69 -2.13 -11.55
CA MET A 11 -2.08 -2.07 -12.03
C MET A 11 -3.02 -2.89 -11.15
N THR A 12 -2.61 -4.09 -10.76
CA THR A 12 -3.40 -4.95 -9.87
C THR A 12 -3.61 -4.29 -8.50
N ALA A 13 -2.55 -3.72 -7.93
CA ALA A 13 -2.63 -3.01 -6.65
C ALA A 13 -3.58 -1.82 -6.69
N GLN A 14 -3.68 -1.17 -7.85
CA GLN A 14 -4.58 -0.03 -8.08
C GLN A 14 -6.01 -0.45 -8.49
N GLY A 15 -6.30 -1.75 -8.49
CA GLY A 15 -7.62 -2.28 -8.79
C GLY A 15 -7.92 -2.51 -10.26
N ALA A 16 -6.90 -2.53 -11.13
CA ALA A 16 -7.10 -2.79 -12.55
C ALA A 16 -7.56 -4.23 -12.80
N PRO A 17 -8.42 -4.46 -13.82
CA PRO A 17 -8.81 -5.80 -14.19
C PRO A 17 -7.61 -6.68 -14.55
N ALA A 18 -7.70 -7.98 -14.25
CA ALA A 18 -6.61 -8.92 -14.51
C ALA A 18 -6.15 -8.95 -15.97
N GLN A 19 -7.08 -8.75 -16.91
CA GLN A 19 -6.76 -8.71 -18.34
C GLN A 19 -5.86 -7.54 -18.70
N GLN A 20 -6.10 -6.36 -18.12
CA GLN A 20 -5.25 -5.20 -18.33
C GLN A 20 -3.87 -5.39 -17.70
N ALA A 21 -3.82 -5.95 -16.49
CA ALA A 21 -2.56 -6.24 -15.82
C ALA A 21 -1.74 -7.25 -16.63
N ALA A 22 -2.37 -8.30 -17.16
CA ALA A 22 -1.69 -9.30 -17.98
C ALA A 22 -1.12 -8.71 -19.27
N ALA A 23 -1.76 -7.70 -19.85
CA ALA A 23 -1.29 -7.07 -21.09
C ALA A 23 0.04 -6.33 -20.92
N VAL A 24 0.41 -5.95 -19.71
CA VAL A 24 1.64 -5.18 -19.42
C VAL A 24 2.61 -5.94 -18.52
N HIS A 25 2.50 -7.27 -18.44
CA HIS A 25 3.24 -8.10 -17.49
C HIS A 25 4.77 -8.01 -17.65
N SER A 26 5.27 -7.71 -18.84
CA SER A 26 6.70 -7.61 -19.11
C SER A 26 7.29 -6.23 -18.80
N GLU A 27 6.46 -5.25 -18.50
CA GLU A 27 6.92 -3.90 -18.25
C GLU A 27 7.22 -3.65 -16.77
N GLN A 28 8.11 -2.67 -16.53
CA GLN A 28 8.49 -2.24 -15.18
C GLN A 28 8.06 -0.81 -14.95
N VAL A 29 7.63 -0.51 -13.73
CA VAL A 29 7.27 0.84 -13.31
C VAL A 29 8.12 1.22 -12.12
N LEU A 30 8.71 2.42 -12.17
CA LEU A 30 9.44 2.98 -11.03
C LEU A 30 8.42 3.57 -10.06
N VAL A 31 8.45 3.04 -8.83
CA VAL A 31 7.56 3.50 -7.75
C VAL A 31 8.39 4.24 -6.72
N GLN A 32 7.96 5.47 -6.41
CA GLN A 32 8.55 6.28 -5.37
C GLN A 32 7.49 6.66 -4.35
N GLY A 33 7.82 6.54 -3.06
CA GLY A 33 6.89 6.88 -2.02
C GLY A 33 7.56 7.01 -0.66
N ILE A 34 6.80 7.52 0.30
CA ILE A 34 7.21 7.67 1.69
C ILE A 34 6.13 7.00 2.54
N ALA A 35 6.53 5.99 3.30
CA ALA A 35 5.67 5.36 4.29
C ALA A 35 5.87 6.07 5.63
N ASP A 36 4.77 6.40 6.33
CA ASP A 36 4.86 7.09 7.61
C ASP A 36 5.47 6.20 8.69
N LEU A 37 5.07 4.93 8.73
CA LEU A 37 5.58 3.99 9.73
C LEU A 37 5.55 2.57 9.18
N VAL A 38 6.70 1.91 9.25
CA VAL A 38 6.81 0.48 8.99
C VAL A 38 7.33 -0.18 10.26
N LEU A 39 6.54 -1.11 10.80
CA LEU A 39 6.94 -1.89 11.97
C LEU A 39 7.50 -3.23 11.49
N GLU A 40 8.74 -3.50 11.88
CA GLU A 40 9.40 -4.76 11.52
C GLU A 40 9.37 -5.72 12.72
N PHE A 41 8.74 -6.87 12.50
CA PHE A 41 8.71 -7.97 13.46
C PHE A 41 9.65 -9.09 12.99
N ALA A 42 9.81 -10.13 13.80
CA ALA A 42 10.73 -11.22 13.48
C ALA A 42 10.34 -11.94 12.17
N ASP A 43 9.05 -12.05 11.87
CA ASP A 43 8.52 -12.84 10.77
C ASP A 43 7.66 -12.06 9.77
N HIS A 44 7.37 -10.79 10.04
CA HIS A 44 6.49 -9.99 9.17
C HIS A 44 6.72 -8.49 9.36
N LEU A 45 6.02 -7.70 8.54
CA LEU A 45 5.99 -6.24 8.59
C LEU A 45 4.55 -5.75 8.72
N GLU A 46 4.38 -4.59 9.34
CA GLU A 46 3.11 -3.88 9.37
C GLU A 46 3.32 -2.45 8.88
N LEU A 47 2.41 -1.98 8.03
CA LEU A 47 2.45 -0.66 7.42
C LEU A 47 1.33 0.20 7.99
N LEU A 48 1.69 1.35 8.54
CA LEU A 48 0.75 2.33 9.06
C LEU A 48 0.95 3.67 8.37
N ASP A 49 -0.16 4.33 8.09
CA ASP A 49 -0.17 5.65 7.48
C ASP A 49 -1.09 6.57 8.30
N TYR A 50 -0.59 7.76 8.64
CA TYR A 50 -1.35 8.74 9.41
C TYR A 50 -2.03 9.71 8.46
N LYS A 51 -3.32 9.97 8.68
CA LYS A 51 -4.09 10.91 7.87
C LYS A 51 -4.79 11.94 8.75
N THR A 52 -4.76 13.18 8.30
CA THR A 52 -5.38 14.31 8.97
C THR A 52 -6.68 14.75 8.30
N ASP A 53 -7.12 14.03 7.29
CA ASP A 53 -8.35 14.32 6.55
C ASP A 53 -9.53 14.47 7.50
N ARG A 54 -10.38 15.43 7.21
CA ARG A 54 -11.58 15.71 8.01
C ARG A 54 -12.84 15.32 7.25
N ARG A 55 -13.90 15.02 8.00
CA ARG A 55 -15.24 14.72 7.46
C ARG A 55 -15.23 13.50 6.55
N LYS A 56 -14.41 12.52 6.89
CA LYS A 56 -14.36 11.22 6.18
C LYS A 56 -14.82 10.10 7.09
N THR A 57 -15.60 9.18 6.54
CA THR A 57 -15.92 7.91 7.19
C THR A 57 -14.77 6.92 7.00
N GLU A 58 -14.81 5.79 7.69
CA GLU A 58 -13.86 4.71 7.46
C GLU A 58 -13.86 4.29 5.98
N GLU A 59 -15.04 4.16 5.39
CA GLU A 59 -15.19 3.77 3.99
C GLU A 59 -14.55 4.79 3.05
N ASP A 60 -14.72 6.09 3.35
CA ASP A 60 -14.08 7.17 2.58
C ASP A 60 -12.56 7.05 2.61
N PHE A 61 -11.97 6.74 3.77
CA PHE A 61 -10.53 6.53 3.89
C PHE A 61 -10.06 5.35 3.06
N LEU A 62 -10.77 4.23 3.12
CA LEU A 62 -10.41 3.04 2.36
C LEU A 62 -10.51 3.30 0.86
N HIS A 63 -11.56 3.99 0.42
CA HIS A 63 -11.73 4.35 -0.98
C HIS A 63 -10.61 5.25 -1.48
N ALA A 64 -10.20 6.22 -0.67
CA ALA A 64 -9.17 7.19 -1.05
C ALA A 64 -7.75 6.61 -1.04
N TYR A 65 -7.43 5.71 -0.09
CA TYR A 65 -6.04 5.39 0.22
C TYR A 65 -5.67 3.91 0.12
N ARG A 66 -6.61 2.99 -0.01
CA ARG A 66 -6.30 1.55 -0.08
C ARG A 66 -5.34 1.20 -1.21
N ALA A 67 -5.55 1.76 -2.40
CA ALA A 67 -4.70 1.50 -3.55
C ALA A 67 -3.26 1.97 -3.30
N GLN A 68 -3.08 3.13 -2.67
CA GLN A 68 -1.77 3.65 -2.30
C GLN A 68 -1.06 2.71 -1.31
N LEU A 69 -1.77 2.25 -0.29
CA LEU A 69 -1.21 1.34 0.71
C LEU A 69 -0.85 -0.01 0.10
N ASN A 70 -1.67 -0.54 -0.80
CA ASN A 70 -1.36 -1.77 -1.51
C ASN A 70 -0.08 -1.63 -2.34
N LEU A 71 0.08 -0.50 -3.02
CA LEU A 71 1.28 -0.23 -3.80
C LEU A 71 2.52 -0.11 -2.90
N TYR A 72 2.40 0.60 -1.79
CA TYR A 72 3.49 0.74 -0.82
C TYR A 72 3.87 -0.61 -0.20
N ALA A 73 2.89 -1.45 0.11
CA ALA A 73 3.15 -2.79 0.64
C ALA A 73 3.97 -3.64 -0.34
N LEU A 74 3.67 -3.58 -1.63
CA LEU A 74 4.45 -4.28 -2.66
C LEU A 74 5.90 -3.81 -2.69
N ALA A 75 6.11 -2.51 -2.63
CA ALA A 75 7.46 -1.92 -2.63
C ALA A 75 8.25 -2.34 -1.39
N ILE A 76 7.59 -2.32 -0.23
CA ILE A 76 8.19 -2.69 1.05
C ILE A 76 8.48 -4.19 1.08
N ASP A 77 7.59 -5.04 0.59
CA ASP A 77 7.80 -6.49 0.47
C ASP A 77 9.07 -6.78 -0.33
N LYS A 78 9.27 -6.07 -1.44
CA LYS A 78 10.46 -6.24 -2.27
C LYS A 78 11.74 -5.86 -1.51
N ARG A 79 11.70 -4.74 -0.80
CA ARG A 79 12.86 -4.21 -0.10
C ARG A 79 13.27 -5.05 1.11
N PHE A 80 12.30 -5.60 1.82
CA PHE A 80 12.51 -6.34 3.07
C PHE A 80 12.37 -7.86 2.91
N ALA A 81 12.35 -8.36 1.67
CA ALA A 81 12.24 -9.80 1.43
C ALA A 81 13.23 -10.60 2.29
N PRO A 82 12.86 -11.77 2.82
CA PRO A 82 11.60 -12.50 2.57
C PRO A 82 10.40 -12.08 3.43
N LYS A 83 10.57 -11.12 4.34
CA LYS A 83 9.46 -10.63 5.16
C LYS A 83 8.45 -9.90 4.29
N LYS A 84 7.18 -10.03 4.65
CA LYS A 84 6.07 -9.38 3.92
C LYS A 84 5.21 -8.56 4.85
N VAL A 85 4.58 -7.54 4.29
CA VAL A 85 3.56 -6.75 4.98
C VAL A 85 2.30 -7.62 5.11
N THR A 86 1.92 -7.90 6.35
CA THR A 86 0.72 -8.68 6.66
C THR A 86 -0.42 -7.84 7.19
N TYR A 87 -0.15 -6.59 7.55
CA TYR A 87 -1.15 -5.64 8.02
C TYR A 87 -0.89 -4.28 7.42
N LYS A 88 -1.95 -3.63 6.95
CA LYS A 88 -1.93 -2.25 6.46
C LYS A 88 -3.03 -1.49 7.17
N GLY A 89 -2.70 -0.35 7.75
CA GLY A 89 -3.66 0.45 8.48
C GLY A 89 -3.51 1.94 8.22
N ILE A 90 -4.65 2.63 8.32
CA ILE A 90 -4.73 4.09 8.27
C ILE A 90 -5.15 4.56 9.66
N TYR A 91 -4.35 5.42 10.28
CA TYR A 91 -4.77 6.05 11.52
C TYR A 91 -5.34 7.43 11.22
N SER A 92 -6.64 7.58 11.45
CA SER A 92 -7.32 8.87 11.30
C SER A 92 -7.16 9.68 12.59
N LEU A 93 -6.49 10.81 12.49
CA LEU A 93 -6.35 11.70 13.64
C LEU A 93 -7.67 12.32 14.05
N GLU A 94 -8.55 12.60 13.09
CA GLU A 94 -9.87 13.15 13.41
C GLU A 94 -10.76 12.12 14.10
N LEU A 95 -10.84 10.90 13.57
CA LEU A 95 -11.66 9.84 14.14
C LEU A 95 -11.06 9.23 15.40
N GLY A 96 -9.75 9.41 15.59
CA GLY A 96 -9.04 8.80 16.71
C GLY A 96 -9.02 7.29 16.65
N LYS A 97 -8.97 6.71 15.44
CA LYS A 97 -9.03 5.27 15.30
C LYS A 97 -8.18 4.74 14.16
N LEU A 98 -7.81 3.47 14.27
CA LEU A 98 -7.08 2.73 13.27
C LEU A 98 -8.05 1.99 12.36
N ILE A 99 -7.87 2.17 11.05
CA ILE A 99 -8.71 1.57 10.03
C ILE A 99 -7.86 0.57 9.25
N GLU A 100 -8.24 -0.70 9.29
CA GLU A 100 -7.55 -1.73 8.51
C GLU A 100 -7.86 -1.57 7.02
N ALA A 101 -6.82 -1.57 6.22
CA ALA A 101 -6.93 -1.42 4.78
C ALA A 101 -6.75 -2.73 4.02
#